data_793b87b3f4aa6481567fe5b9f08f3619
#
_entry.id   793b87b3f4aa6481567fe5b9f08f3619
#
_cell.length_a   1.000
_cell.length_b   1.000
_cell.length_c   1.000
_cell.angle_alpha   90.00
_cell.angle_beta   90.00
_cell.angle_gamma   90.00
#
_symmetry.space_group_name_H-M   'P 1'
#
loop_
_entity.id
_entity.type
_entity.pdbx_description
1 polymer ?
#
loop_
_entity_poly.entity_id
_entity_poly.type
_entity_poly.pdbx_seq_one_letter_code
_entity_poly.pdbx_strand_id
1 'polypeptide(L)'
;MWDSMSDSGRGIWLLLITLGVGGACLYGARTLYTWWTGIELPSNLLELTGGIIRSQQPRAVAVLALLILLTGFACLVVITRWRHRGPRRQKRGDQVARKAAARREVAVLGERAAATQASRLGVVADSPGLPIGRMVRGNAWLFSSWEFVCLMIAGPRTGKTTAWLVPRIFAAPGAVLATSNKRDIVDTTREQRSQSGKTWVFDPQGIAGEDQSWWWDILAGVRTPVDAVSLAEVFIDSQRDPGAMTNAYFDGASKDLVAALLFAAALGGRDIRMVHEWLTRPLDDEPVRILERAGQMMTAQSLRGMMNLPAETRGGVYGGASQTMSFLLNDEALRWVVPPVAKDSENVMEFRPTDFVASTDTLYCLSQEGRGSASPIVTALTVAVIEAALEHAKTQPGGRLALPLFVALDEAANVCRWRELPDLYSHFGSRGIVVDTVLQSWSQGVSVWGDAGMNKLWSAANVKAYGGGVSEDRFLQSLSTLIGVEYVDQVQTSSSRQGTSRSVSVGAAQRPIAPVSELMAMPPNRAWVFASGAPAVYVRTVPYWEIKKR
;
A
#
# COMPACT_ATOMS: atom_id res chain seq x y z
N MET A 1 7.14 47.39 -12.88
CA MET A 1 6.47 48.48 -13.65
C MET A 1 5.05 48.11 -14.11
N TRP A 2 4.79 46.88 -14.57
CA TRP A 2 3.44 46.43 -14.97
C TRP A 2 2.45 46.27 -13.79
N ASP A 3 2.94 45.80 -12.64
CA ASP A 3 2.11 45.55 -11.44
C ASP A 3 1.78 46.80 -10.62
N SER A 4 2.41 47.93 -10.94
CA SER A 4 2.17 49.24 -10.27
C SER A 4 1.26 50.19 -11.06
N MET A 5 0.74 49.76 -12.21
CA MET A 5 -0.12 50.58 -13.05
C MET A 5 -1.61 50.39 -12.74
N SER A 6 -2.40 51.47 -12.78
CA SER A 6 -3.88 51.42 -12.68
C SER A 6 -4.48 50.63 -13.86
N ASP A 7 -5.68 50.07 -13.68
CA ASP A 7 -6.35 49.29 -14.75
C ASP A 7 -6.61 50.11 -16.03
N SER A 8 -6.87 51.40 -15.93
CA SER A 8 -6.96 52.33 -17.07
C SER A 8 -5.61 52.48 -17.78
N GLY A 9 -4.52 52.57 -17.03
CA GLY A 9 -3.16 52.62 -17.60
C GLY A 9 -2.77 51.35 -18.36
N ARG A 10 -3.14 50.19 -17.84
CA ARG A 10 -2.89 48.87 -18.51
C ARG A 10 -3.70 48.77 -19.82
N GLY A 11 -4.94 49.28 -19.83
CA GLY A 11 -5.76 49.30 -21.04
C GLY A 11 -5.17 50.15 -22.16
N ILE A 12 -4.66 51.35 -21.85
CA ILE A 12 -4.00 52.26 -22.82
C ILE A 12 -2.70 51.59 -23.36
N TRP A 13 -1.88 50.98 -22.50
CA TRP A 13 -0.68 50.27 -22.93
C TRP A 13 -0.98 49.07 -23.83
N LEU A 14 -2.00 48.29 -23.53
CA LEU A 14 -2.47 47.21 -24.41
C LEU A 14 -2.92 47.70 -25.77
N LEU A 15 -3.65 48.81 -25.82
CA LEU A 15 -4.11 49.42 -27.07
C LEU A 15 -2.92 49.91 -27.93
N LEU A 16 -1.93 50.56 -27.31
CA LEU A 16 -0.73 51.03 -28.00
C LEU A 16 0.12 49.85 -28.54
N ILE A 17 0.26 48.79 -27.78
CA ILE A 17 0.98 47.57 -28.22
C ILE A 17 0.22 46.93 -29.39
N THR A 18 -1.09 46.82 -29.32
CA THR A 18 -1.92 46.20 -30.38
C THR A 18 -1.84 47.01 -31.67
N LEU A 19 -1.92 48.34 -31.60
CA LEU A 19 -1.73 49.23 -32.76
C LEU A 19 -0.33 49.14 -33.35
N GLY A 20 0.71 49.08 -32.50
CA GLY A 20 2.11 48.94 -32.95
C GLY A 20 2.35 47.61 -33.66
N VAL A 21 1.85 46.49 -33.10
CA VAL A 21 1.95 45.14 -33.71
C VAL A 21 1.16 45.10 -35.03
N GLY A 22 -0.04 45.62 -35.06
CA GLY A 22 -0.84 45.69 -36.28
C GLY A 22 -0.17 46.47 -37.39
N GLY A 23 0.41 47.64 -37.06
CA GLY A 23 1.21 48.45 -37.99
C GLY A 23 2.45 47.76 -38.53
N ALA A 24 3.19 47.06 -37.66
CA ALA A 24 4.36 46.29 -38.08
C ALA A 24 3.99 45.11 -39.02
N CYS A 25 2.88 44.45 -38.76
CA CYS A 25 2.34 43.37 -39.63
C CYS A 25 1.93 43.91 -41.01
N LEU A 26 1.25 45.06 -41.05
CA LEU A 26 0.88 45.69 -42.31
C LEU A 26 2.11 46.16 -43.12
N TYR A 27 3.11 46.72 -42.44
CA TYR A 27 4.36 47.12 -43.09
C TYR A 27 5.14 45.92 -43.66
N GLY A 28 5.23 44.83 -42.89
CA GLY A 28 5.84 43.58 -43.34
C GLY A 28 5.08 42.96 -44.53
N ALA A 29 3.75 42.98 -44.48
CA ALA A 29 2.90 42.50 -45.59
C ALA A 29 3.05 43.32 -46.87
N ARG A 30 3.16 44.65 -46.71
CA ARG A 30 3.43 45.58 -47.81
C ARG A 30 4.77 45.26 -48.49
N THR A 31 5.84 45.14 -47.71
CA THR A 31 7.21 44.85 -48.26
C THR A 31 7.27 43.52 -48.96
N LEU A 32 6.66 42.48 -48.41
CA LEU A 32 6.60 41.15 -49.03
C LEU A 32 5.78 41.17 -50.33
N TYR A 33 4.66 41.87 -50.34
CA TYR A 33 3.79 41.99 -51.54
C TYR A 33 4.51 42.74 -52.65
N THR A 34 5.17 43.90 -52.35
CA THR A 34 5.95 44.72 -53.30
C THR A 34 7.11 43.91 -53.88
N TRP A 35 7.84 43.16 -53.03
CA TRP A 35 8.94 42.31 -53.45
C TRP A 35 8.49 41.16 -54.37
N TRP A 36 7.30 40.58 -54.11
CA TRP A 36 6.80 39.43 -54.89
C TRP A 36 6.14 39.85 -56.20
N THR A 37 5.43 40.98 -56.23
CA THR A 37 4.64 41.42 -57.40
C THR A 37 5.31 42.51 -58.23
N GLY A 38 6.35 43.19 -57.70
CA GLY A 38 6.97 44.36 -58.32
C GLY A 38 6.11 45.63 -58.29
N ILE A 39 4.93 45.60 -57.65
CA ILE A 39 4.00 46.73 -57.58
C ILE A 39 4.33 47.58 -56.36
N GLU A 40 4.74 48.85 -56.55
CA GLU A 40 4.98 49.80 -55.47
C GLU A 40 3.67 50.22 -54.76
N LEU A 41 3.59 49.97 -53.45
CA LEU A 41 2.49 50.34 -52.60
C LEU A 41 2.85 51.59 -51.75
N PRO A 42 1.86 52.43 -51.34
CA PRO A 42 2.13 53.57 -50.49
C PRO A 42 2.97 53.24 -49.26
N SER A 43 3.92 54.09 -48.93
CA SER A 43 4.75 53.91 -47.73
C SER A 43 4.04 54.32 -46.44
N ASN A 44 3.03 55.16 -46.57
CA ASN A 44 2.19 55.62 -45.45
C ASN A 44 1.16 54.56 -45.10
N LEU A 45 1.21 54.03 -43.87
CA LEU A 45 0.28 53.00 -43.39
C LEU A 45 -1.17 53.46 -43.36
N LEU A 46 -1.42 54.75 -43.14
CA LEU A 46 -2.81 55.32 -43.15
C LEU A 46 -3.39 55.36 -44.57
N GLU A 47 -2.59 55.72 -45.57
CA GLU A 47 -3.01 55.67 -46.97
C GLU A 47 -3.20 54.24 -47.47
N LEU A 48 -2.31 53.33 -47.05
CA LEU A 48 -2.42 51.90 -47.37
C LEU A 48 -3.70 51.29 -46.79
N THR A 49 -4.00 51.53 -45.51
CA THR A 49 -5.24 51.02 -44.87
C THR A 49 -6.48 51.68 -45.47
N GLY A 50 -6.47 52.99 -45.71
CA GLY A 50 -7.55 53.69 -46.37
C GLY A 50 -7.81 53.21 -47.79
N GLY A 51 -6.73 52.93 -48.57
CA GLY A 51 -6.81 52.36 -49.90
C GLY A 51 -7.35 50.92 -49.93
N ILE A 52 -6.97 50.08 -48.95
CA ILE A 52 -7.49 48.71 -48.79
C ILE A 52 -9.01 48.78 -48.50
N ILE A 53 -9.44 49.63 -47.59
CA ILE A 53 -10.87 49.79 -47.23
C ILE A 53 -11.68 50.28 -48.43
N ARG A 54 -11.17 51.21 -49.21
CA ARG A 54 -11.84 51.78 -50.42
C ARG A 54 -11.68 50.87 -51.65
N SER A 55 -11.09 49.68 -51.52
CA SER A 55 -10.82 48.75 -52.62
C SER A 55 -9.91 49.33 -53.73
N GLN A 56 -9.15 50.36 -53.45
CA GLN A 56 -8.16 50.98 -54.35
C GLN A 56 -6.79 50.28 -54.25
N GLN A 57 -6.59 49.45 -53.22
CA GLN A 57 -5.38 48.71 -53.01
C GLN A 57 -5.64 47.19 -52.93
N PRO A 58 -4.65 46.34 -53.27
CA PRO A 58 -4.88 44.90 -53.29
C PRO A 58 -5.28 44.35 -51.91
N ARG A 59 -6.43 43.69 -51.83
CA ARG A 59 -6.93 43.03 -50.62
C ARG A 59 -5.97 41.92 -50.13
N ALA A 60 -5.12 41.42 -51.03
CA ALA A 60 -4.09 40.44 -50.71
C ALA A 60 -3.12 40.91 -49.61
N VAL A 61 -2.86 42.21 -49.51
CA VAL A 61 -2.00 42.79 -48.44
C VAL A 61 -2.66 42.67 -47.08
N ALA A 62 -3.98 42.87 -47.00
CA ALA A 62 -4.71 42.68 -45.74
C ALA A 62 -4.73 41.22 -45.30
N VAL A 63 -4.91 40.29 -46.26
CA VAL A 63 -4.85 38.83 -46.00
C VAL A 63 -3.46 38.41 -45.52
N LEU A 64 -2.41 38.93 -46.14
CA LEU A 64 -1.02 38.63 -45.76
C LEU A 64 -0.70 39.19 -44.36
N ALA A 65 -1.17 40.39 -44.02
CA ALA A 65 -1.03 40.99 -42.70
C ALA A 65 -1.74 40.15 -41.61
N LEU A 66 -2.96 39.67 -41.91
CA LEU A 66 -3.71 38.79 -41.02
C LEU A 66 -2.97 37.45 -40.79
N LEU A 67 -2.41 36.84 -41.84
CA LEU A 67 -1.61 35.61 -41.73
C LEU A 67 -0.36 35.81 -40.91
N ILE A 68 0.36 36.92 -41.04
CA ILE A 68 1.53 37.25 -40.23
C ILE A 68 1.12 37.43 -38.76
N LEU A 69 -0.03 38.05 -38.50
CA LEU A 69 -0.55 38.26 -37.15
C LEU A 69 -0.99 36.95 -36.49
N LEU A 70 -1.64 36.05 -37.22
CA LEU A 70 -2.06 34.74 -36.75
C LEU A 70 -0.86 33.81 -36.48
N THR A 71 0.13 33.80 -37.36
CA THR A 71 1.36 33.02 -37.16
C THR A 71 2.17 33.54 -35.97
N GLY A 72 2.30 34.85 -35.81
CA GLY A 72 2.91 35.48 -34.64
C GLY A 72 2.20 35.12 -33.33
N PHE A 73 0.86 35.16 -33.34
CA PHE A 73 0.05 34.74 -32.19
C PHE A 73 0.19 33.24 -31.88
N ALA A 74 0.18 32.40 -32.90
CA ALA A 74 0.40 30.95 -32.72
C ALA A 74 1.79 30.67 -32.14
N CYS A 75 2.84 31.34 -32.63
CA CYS A 75 4.20 31.23 -32.06
C CYS A 75 4.23 31.75 -30.61
N LEU A 76 3.57 32.84 -30.29
CA LEU A 76 3.48 33.36 -28.92
C LEU A 76 2.78 32.37 -27.99
N VAL A 77 1.68 31.77 -28.44
CA VAL A 77 0.96 30.73 -27.68
C VAL A 77 1.82 29.49 -27.48
N VAL A 78 2.58 29.06 -28.48
CA VAL A 78 3.52 27.94 -28.36
C VAL A 78 4.64 28.28 -27.38
N ILE A 79 5.24 29.48 -27.48
CA ILE A 79 6.32 29.96 -26.61
C ILE A 79 5.81 30.11 -25.16
N THR A 80 4.61 30.70 -24.97
CA THR A 80 4.00 30.82 -23.63
C THR A 80 3.66 29.45 -23.04
N ARG A 81 3.08 28.54 -23.83
CA ARG A 81 2.88 27.13 -23.40
C ARG A 81 4.20 26.42 -23.13
N TRP A 82 5.26 26.70 -23.87
CA TRP A 82 6.59 26.14 -23.63
C TRP A 82 7.24 26.77 -22.38
N ARG A 83 7.11 28.07 -22.15
CA ARG A 83 7.55 28.77 -20.93
C ARG A 83 6.72 28.35 -19.70
N HIS A 84 5.42 28.14 -19.84
CA HIS A 84 4.57 27.56 -18.77
C HIS A 84 4.79 26.05 -18.59
N ARG A 85 5.42 25.38 -19.55
CA ARG A 85 6.06 24.07 -19.40
C ARG A 85 7.47 24.18 -18.82
N GLY A 86 7.86 25.30 -18.26
CA GLY A 86 9.07 25.42 -17.43
C GLY A 86 9.08 24.28 -16.43
N PRO A 87 10.24 23.79 -15.97
CA PRO A 87 10.32 22.66 -15.07
C PRO A 87 9.34 22.93 -13.93
N ARG A 88 8.27 22.11 -13.84
CA ARG A 88 7.32 22.18 -12.72
C ARG A 88 8.22 22.31 -11.51
N ARG A 89 8.11 23.43 -10.78
CA ARG A 89 8.96 23.73 -9.62
C ARG A 89 8.97 22.47 -8.78
N GLN A 90 10.04 21.65 -8.95
CA GLN A 90 10.15 20.37 -8.27
C GLN A 90 10.02 20.71 -6.80
N LYS A 91 9.02 20.12 -6.13
CA LYS A 91 8.89 20.29 -4.68
C LYS A 91 10.26 19.98 -4.09
N ARG A 92 10.69 20.75 -3.11
CA ARG A 92 12.05 20.64 -2.52
C ARG A 92 12.45 19.19 -2.24
N GLY A 93 11.49 18.35 -1.81
CA GLY A 93 11.68 16.91 -1.60
C GLY A 93 11.85 16.05 -2.86
N ASP A 94 11.55 16.55 -4.08
CA ASP A 94 11.73 15.79 -5.32
C ASP A 94 13.13 15.98 -5.95
N GLN A 95 13.97 16.84 -5.37
CA GLN A 95 15.35 17.07 -5.87
C GLN A 95 16.22 15.81 -5.74
N VAL A 96 15.98 15.00 -4.71
CA VAL A 96 16.66 13.70 -4.51
C VAL A 96 16.43 12.72 -5.65
N ALA A 97 15.33 12.85 -6.39
CA ALA A 97 15.01 11.98 -7.53
C ALA A 97 16.06 12.03 -8.66
N ARG A 98 16.82 13.12 -8.76
CA ARG A 98 17.90 13.23 -9.75
C ARG A 98 19.07 12.31 -9.44
N LYS A 99 19.26 11.99 -8.15
CA LYS A 99 20.34 11.17 -7.62
C LYS A 99 19.91 9.71 -7.39
N ALA A 100 18.58 9.45 -7.39
CA ALA A 100 18.02 8.12 -7.31
C ALA A 100 18.23 7.34 -8.61
N ALA A 101 18.03 6.01 -8.54
CA ALA A 101 18.22 5.10 -9.65
C ALA A 101 17.52 5.55 -10.95
N ALA A 102 18.17 5.36 -12.08
CA ALA A 102 17.62 5.60 -13.40
C ALA A 102 16.75 4.40 -13.86
N ARG A 103 15.89 4.64 -14.85
CA ARG A 103 14.95 3.61 -15.36
C ARG A 103 15.62 2.30 -15.76
N ARG A 104 16.83 2.35 -16.31
CA ARG A 104 17.57 1.15 -16.75
C ARG A 104 18.04 0.31 -15.57
N GLU A 105 18.38 0.94 -14.46
CA GLU A 105 18.89 0.29 -13.26
C GLU A 105 17.79 -0.44 -12.47
N VAL A 106 16.53 -0.03 -12.62
CA VAL A 106 15.35 -0.62 -12.00
C VAL A 106 14.47 -1.38 -13.00
N ALA A 107 15.05 -1.84 -14.11
CA ALA A 107 14.32 -2.53 -15.17
C ALA A 107 13.57 -3.78 -14.68
N VAL A 108 14.06 -4.43 -13.61
CA VAL A 108 13.42 -5.59 -12.94
C VAL A 108 12.02 -5.27 -12.41
N LEU A 109 11.74 -4.03 -12.06
CA LEU A 109 10.43 -3.52 -11.62
C LEU A 109 9.63 -2.90 -12.77
N GLY A 110 10.18 -2.86 -13.98
CA GLY A 110 9.52 -2.27 -15.15
C GLY A 110 8.37 -3.14 -15.67
N GLU A 111 7.44 -2.51 -16.38
CA GLU A 111 6.25 -3.15 -16.95
C GLU A 111 6.56 -4.40 -17.78
N ARG A 112 7.61 -4.35 -18.61
CA ARG A 112 8.03 -5.51 -19.43
C ARG A 112 8.52 -6.69 -18.60
N ALA A 113 9.31 -6.42 -17.56
CA ALA A 113 9.80 -7.47 -16.68
C ALA A 113 8.65 -8.11 -15.89
N ALA A 114 7.73 -7.30 -15.37
CA ALA A 114 6.54 -7.78 -14.67
C ALA A 114 5.65 -8.64 -15.62
N ALA A 115 5.42 -8.20 -16.85
CA ALA A 115 4.64 -8.96 -17.84
C ALA A 115 5.33 -10.30 -18.21
N THR A 116 6.66 -10.31 -18.39
CA THR A 116 7.41 -11.54 -18.63
C THR A 116 7.30 -12.51 -17.46
N GLN A 117 7.37 -12.00 -16.23
CA GLN A 117 7.20 -12.83 -15.03
C GLN A 117 5.75 -13.35 -14.90
N ALA A 118 4.73 -12.51 -15.17
CA ALA A 118 3.34 -12.94 -15.18
C ALA A 118 3.11 -14.09 -16.16
N SER A 119 3.65 -13.98 -17.38
CA SER A 119 3.58 -15.05 -18.40
C SER A 119 4.29 -16.32 -17.94
N ARG A 120 5.47 -16.22 -17.33
CA ARG A 120 6.20 -17.38 -16.77
C ARG A 120 5.40 -18.08 -15.66
N LEU A 121 4.67 -17.31 -14.87
CA LEU A 121 3.85 -17.82 -13.77
C LEU A 121 2.46 -18.30 -14.23
N GLY A 122 2.11 -18.13 -15.50
CA GLY A 122 0.80 -18.46 -16.03
C GLY A 122 -0.33 -17.55 -15.54
N VAL A 123 -0.01 -16.39 -14.98
CA VAL A 123 -1.00 -15.46 -14.45
C VAL A 123 -1.60 -14.62 -15.57
N VAL A 124 -2.91 -14.71 -15.76
CA VAL A 124 -3.69 -13.89 -16.70
C VAL A 124 -4.36 -12.78 -15.90
N ALA A 125 -3.97 -11.54 -16.15
CA ALA A 125 -4.48 -10.36 -15.48
C ALA A 125 -4.38 -9.13 -16.38
N ASP A 126 -5.24 -8.12 -16.17
CA ASP A 126 -5.20 -6.85 -16.89
C ASP A 126 -3.95 -6.03 -16.54
N SER A 127 -3.39 -6.23 -15.36
CA SER A 127 -2.15 -5.61 -14.91
C SER A 127 -0.98 -6.59 -15.01
N PRO A 128 0.21 -6.15 -15.47
CA PRO A 128 1.39 -7.01 -15.54
C PRO A 128 1.92 -7.45 -14.17
N GLY A 129 1.49 -6.79 -13.11
CA GLY A 129 1.85 -7.03 -11.72
C GLY A 129 1.14 -6.04 -10.81
N LEU A 130 1.46 -6.06 -9.53
CA LEU A 130 0.91 -5.10 -8.58
C LEU A 130 1.61 -3.73 -8.74
N PRO A 131 0.87 -2.62 -8.95
CA PRO A 131 1.46 -1.30 -9.17
C PRO A 131 2.20 -0.80 -7.92
N ILE A 132 3.44 -0.34 -8.10
CA ILE A 132 4.25 0.32 -7.08
C ILE A 132 4.04 1.84 -7.16
N GLY A 133 4.00 2.38 -8.39
CA GLY A 133 3.88 3.80 -8.65
C GLY A 133 4.67 4.22 -9.88
N ARG A 134 4.89 5.52 -10.02
CA ARG A 134 5.67 6.09 -11.11
C ARG A 134 6.99 6.65 -10.60
N MET A 135 8.06 6.37 -11.29
CA MET A 135 9.34 7.02 -11.02
C MET A 135 9.18 8.54 -11.06
N VAL A 136 9.70 9.25 -10.06
CA VAL A 136 9.71 10.72 -10.08
C VAL A 136 10.59 11.22 -11.23
N ARG A 137 11.70 10.54 -11.50
CA ARG A 137 12.55 10.77 -12.66
C ARG A 137 12.09 9.89 -13.82
N GLY A 138 11.62 10.51 -14.92
CA GLY A 138 11.26 9.80 -16.15
C GLY A 138 9.82 9.25 -16.20
N ASN A 139 9.04 9.35 -15.11
CA ASN A 139 7.59 9.05 -15.04
C ASN A 139 7.18 7.64 -15.49
N ALA A 140 8.12 6.67 -15.50
CA ALA A 140 7.84 5.28 -15.86
C ALA A 140 7.08 4.58 -14.73
N TRP A 141 6.11 3.72 -15.09
CA TRP A 141 5.45 2.84 -14.15
C TRP A 141 6.39 1.74 -13.66
N LEU A 142 6.28 1.40 -12.39
CA LEU A 142 6.93 0.26 -11.76
C LEU A 142 5.86 -0.67 -11.17
N PHE A 143 6.16 -1.97 -11.23
CA PHE A 143 5.28 -3.04 -10.76
C PHE A 143 6.08 -4.04 -9.93
N SER A 144 5.45 -4.64 -8.93
CA SER A 144 5.95 -5.85 -8.29
C SER A 144 5.36 -7.08 -8.96
N SER A 145 6.14 -8.16 -9.00
CA SER A 145 5.70 -9.45 -9.54
C SER A 145 4.57 -10.07 -8.72
N TRP A 146 3.81 -10.96 -9.34
CA TRP A 146 2.79 -11.80 -8.70
C TRP A 146 3.35 -12.89 -7.76
N GLU A 147 4.63 -12.85 -7.47
CA GLU A 147 5.30 -13.70 -6.46
C GLU A 147 6.08 -12.88 -5.42
N PHE A 148 5.98 -11.55 -5.47
CA PHE A 148 6.70 -10.69 -4.54
C PHE A 148 5.83 -10.30 -3.36
N VAL A 149 6.37 -10.55 -2.16
CA VAL A 149 5.80 -10.03 -0.92
C VAL A 149 6.39 -8.65 -0.63
N CYS A 150 5.57 -7.77 -0.10
CA CYS A 150 5.92 -6.36 0.08
C CYS A 150 5.74 -5.91 1.52
N LEU A 151 6.67 -5.08 1.99
CA LEU A 151 6.56 -4.41 3.29
C LEU A 151 6.64 -2.89 3.09
N MET A 152 5.60 -2.18 3.49
CA MET A 152 5.57 -0.72 3.47
C MET A 152 5.55 -0.14 4.87
N ILE A 153 6.45 0.81 5.13
CA ILE A 153 6.45 1.61 6.35
C ILE A 153 6.16 3.06 5.98
N ALA A 154 5.06 3.60 6.49
CA ALA A 154 4.62 4.94 6.15
C ALA A 154 3.71 5.51 7.24
N GLY A 155 4.05 6.69 7.74
CA GLY A 155 3.31 7.38 8.78
C GLY A 155 1.87 7.75 8.38
N PRO A 156 1.11 8.37 9.28
CA PRO A 156 -0.26 8.81 9.00
C PRO A 156 -0.33 9.81 7.84
N ARG A 157 -1.42 9.78 7.06
CA ARG A 157 -1.73 10.73 5.96
C ARG A 157 -0.69 10.79 4.84
N THR A 158 0.09 9.75 4.63
CA THR A 158 1.09 9.64 3.55
C THR A 158 0.52 9.06 2.25
N GLY A 159 -0.72 8.55 2.27
CA GLY A 159 -1.38 7.96 1.10
C GLY A 159 -1.23 6.44 1.00
N LYS A 160 -0.85 5.73 2.08
CA LYS A 160 -0.65 4.28 2.07
C LYS A 160 -1.88 3.50 1.60
N THR A 161 -3.08 3.79 2.08
CA THR A 161 -4.30 3.11 1.63
C THR A 161 -4.67 3.54 0.21
N THR A 162 -4.80 4.86 -0.05
CA THR A 162 -5.35 5.39 -1.31
C THR A 162 -4.41 5.29 -2.51
N ALA A 163 -3.09 5.29 -2.31
CA ALA A 163 -2.10 5.33 -3.38
C ALA A 163 -1.19 4.09 -3.43
N TRP A 164 -1.30 3.18 -2.44
CA TRP A 164 -0.58 1.91 -2.42
C TRP A 164 -1.53 0.73 -2.43
N LEU A 165 -2.37 0.52 -1.40
CA LEU A 165 -3.19 -0.68 -1.28
C LEU A 165 -4.36 -0.70 -2.28
N VAL A 166 -5.17 0.36 -2.36
CA VAL A 166 -6.35 0.39 -3.25
C VAL A 166 -6.01 0.11 -4.72
N PRO A 167 -4.95 0.74 -5.32
CA PRO A 167 -4.54 0.39 -6.69
C PRO A 167 -4.16 -1.09 -6.85
N ARG A 168 -3.60 -1.70 -5.83
CA ARG A 168 -3.16 -3.11 -5.85
C ARG A 168 -4.34 -4.07 -5.69
N ILE A 169 -5.33 -3.72 -4.85
CA ILE A 169 -6.61 -4.44 -4.73
C ILE A 169 -7.33 -4.46 -6.08
N PHE A 170 -7.35 -3.33 -6.80
CA PHE A 170 -7.96 -3.26 -8.13
C PHE A 170 -7.22 -4.08 -9.19
N ALA A 171 -5.90 -4.21 -9.06
CA ALA A 171 -5.08 -4.97 -10.00
C ALA A 171 -5.11 -6.49 -9.76
N ALA A 172 -5.55 -6.93 -8.58
CA ALA A 172 -5.52 -8.34 -8.20
C ALA A 172 -6.50 -9.19 -9.04
N PRO A 173 -6.02 -10.25 -9.74
CA PRO A 173 -6.85 -11.06 -10.62
C PRO A 173 -7.65 -12.15 -9.89
N GLY A 174 -7.20 -12.58 -8.72
CA GLY A 174 -7.80 -13.62 -7.90
C GLY A 174 -8.51 -13.09 -6.66
N ALA A 175 -8.63 -13.93 -5.66
CA ALA A 175 -9.21 -13.57 -4.38
C ALA A 175 -8.38 -12.48 -3.68
N VAL A 176 -9.05 -11.61 -2.92
CA VAL A 176 -8.42 -10.54 -2.15
C VAL A 176 -8.88 -10.60 -0.70
N LEU A 177 -7.93 -10.67 0.22
CA LEU A 177 -8.18 -10.44 1.65
C LEU A 177 -7.60 -9.07 2.02
N ALA A 178 -8.39 -8.18 2.59
CA ALA A 178 -7.97 -6.86 3.01
C ALA A 178 -8.35 -6.60 4.47
N THR A 179 -7.37 -6.29 5.31
CA THR A 179 -7.62 -5.86 6.70
C THR A 179 -7.60 -4.33 6.79
N SER A 180 -8.39 -3.75 7.68
CA SER A 180 -8.33 -2.32 7.98
C SER A 180 -8.95 -2.00 9.35
N ASN A 181 -8.56 -0.88 9.93
CA ASN A 181 -9.22 -0.31 11.10
C ASN A 181 -10.28 0.76 10.74
N LYS A 182 -10.57 0.92 9.44
CA LYS A 182 -11.50 1.93 8.89
C LYS A 182 -12.32 1.34 7.75
N ARG A 183 -13.47 1.98 7.50
CA ARG A 183 -14.37 1.61 6.40
C ARG A 183 -13.89 2.07 5.01
N ASP A 184 -12.89 2.96 4.93
CA ASP A 184 -12.48 3.63 3.69
C ASP A 184 -12.01 2.65 2.58
N ILE A 185 -11.38 1.54 2.97
CA ILE A 185 -10.96 0.50 2.02
C ILE A 185 -12.18 -0.22 1.41
N VAL A 186 -13.21 -0.49 2.22
CA VAL A 186 -14.46 -1.10 1.77
C VAL A 186 -15.21 -0.16 0.84
N ASP A 187 -15.46 1.08 1.29
CA ASP A 187 -16.19 2.09 0.52
C ASP A 187 -15.54 2.37 -0.84
N THR A 188 -14.22 2.31 -0.90
CA THR A 188 -13.48 2.64 -2.12
C THR A 188 -13.42 1.48 -3.10
N THR A 189 -13.34 0.23 -2.63
CA THR A 189 -13.00 -0.91 -3.50
C THR A 189 -14.15 -1.86 -3.75
N ARG A 190 -15.19 -1.89 -2.90
CA ARG A 190 -16.32 -2.81 -2.99
C ARG A 190 -17.00 -2.81 -4.36
N GLU A 191 -17.38 -1.63 -4.87
CA GLU A 191 -18.12 -1.52 -6.13
C GLU A 191 -17.36 -2.15 -7.31
N GLN A 192 -16.05 -1.90 -7.40
CA GLN A 192 -15.24 -2.47 -8.48
C GLN A 192 -14.99 -3.96 -8.25
N ARG A 193 -14.74 -4.39 -7.00
CA ARG A 193 -14.48 -5.80 -6.69
C ARG A 193 -15.73 -6.66 -6.84
N SER A 194 -16.92 -6.14 -6.58
CA SER A 194 -18.19 -6.84 -6.78
C SER A 194 -18.47 -7.21 -8.25
N GLN A 195 -17.78 -6.56 -9.21
CA GLN A 195 -17.86 -6.94 -10.62
C GLN A 195 -17.04 -8.22 -10.95
N SER A 196 -16.06 -8.54 -10.11
CA SER A 196 -15.20 -9.71 -10.30
C SER A 196 -15.65 -10.92 -9.49
N GLY A 197 -16.24 -10.72 -8.32
CA GLY A 197 -16.66 -11.77 -7.40
C GLY A 197 -17.51 -11.22 -6.26
N LYS A 198 -17.89 -12.10 -5.33
CA LYS A 198 -18.64 -11.71 -4.14
C LYS A 198 -17.76 -10.91 -3.18
N THR A 199 -18.38 -9.97 -2.48
CA THR A 199 -17.71 -9.20 -1.41
C THR A 199 -18.25 -9.63 -0.05
N TRP A 200 -17.33 -10.02 0.83
CA TRP A 200 -17.56 -10.44 2.20
C TRP A 200 -17.01 -9.37 3.13
N VAL A 201 -17.80 -8.87 4.05
CA VAL A 201 -17.35 -7.87 5.02
C VAL A 201 -17.51 -8.42 6.41
N PHE A 202 -16.40 -8.60 7.12
CA PHE A 202 -16.35 -8.96 8.53
C PHE A 202 -16.28 -7.67 9.34
N ASP A 203 -17.39 -7.28 9.95
CA ASP A 203 -17.55 -6.01 10.68
C ASP A 203 -18.14 -6.20 12.07
N PRO A 204 -17.45 -6.93 12.97
CA PRO A 204 -17.99 -7.27 14.29
C PRO A 204 -18.11 -6.06 15.24
N GLN A 205 -17.52 -4.92 14.89
CA GLN A 205 -17.56 -3.69 15.69
C GLN A 205 -18.44 -2.60 15.06
N GLY A 206 -19.13 -2.89 13.93
CA GLY A 206 -19.98 -1.92 13.24
C GLY A 206 -19.23 -0.73 12.63
N ILE A 207 -17.95 -0.91 12.24
CA ILE A 207 -17.08 0.15 11.69
C ILE A 207 -17.63 0.66 10.35
N ALA A 208 -18.09 -0.25 9.50
CA ALA A 208 -18.74 0.06 8.23
C ALA A 208 -20.26 0.15 8.34
N GLY A 209 -20.84 -0.29 9.46
CA GLY A 209 -22.27 -0.39 9.66
C GLY A 209 -22.90 -1.52 8.85
N GLU A 210 -22.18 -2.62 8.68
CA GLU A 210 -22.63 -3.78 7.91
C GLU A 210 -23.46 -4.74 8.78
N ASP A 211 -24.61 -5.11 8.27
CA ASP A 211 -25.40 -6.18 8.86
C ASP A 211 -24.72 -7.53 8.58
N GLN A 212 -24.80 -8.45 9.55
CA GLN A 212 -24.29 -9.80 9.37
C GLN A 212 -25.08 -10.55 8.29
N SER A 213 -24.40 -10.96 7.23
CA SER A 213 -24.96 -11.76 6.13
C SER A 213 -24.29 -13.13 5.98
N TRP A 214 -23.28 -13.43 6.81
CA TRP A 214 -22.51 -14.65 6.77
C TRP A 214 -21.87 -14.94 8.13
N TRP A 215 -21.45 -16.17 8.31
CA TRP A 215 -20.70 -16.63 9.48
C TRP A 215 -19.58 -17.59 9.04
N TRP A 216 -18.61 -17.79 9.88
CA TRP A 216 -17.50 -18.71 9.65
C TRP A 216 -17.31 -19.63 10.84
N ASP A 217 -17.26 -20.95 10.59
CA ASP A 217 -16.87 -21.89 11.63
C ASP A 217 -15.37 -21.79 11.89
N ILE A 218 -15.01 -21.14 13.00
CA ILE A 218 -13.63 -20.91 13.41
C ILE A 218 -12.90 -22.22 13.75
N LEU A 219 -13.63 -23.28 14.05
CA LEU A 219 -13.08 -24.61 14.35
C LEU A 219 -13.00 -25.52 13.13
N ALA A 220 -13.55 -25.17 11.99
CA ALA A 220 -13.57 -26.00 10.79
C ALA A 220 -12.16 -26.44 10.31
N GLY A 221 -11.14 -25.63 10.59
CA GLY A 221 -9.72 -25.91 10.29
C GLY A 221 -9.05 -26.85 11.28
N VAL A 222 -9.62 -27.07 12.47
CA VAL A 222 -8.99 -27.83 13.57
C VAL A 222 -9.25 -29.33 13.38
N ARG A 223 -8.37 -30.02 12.72
CA ARG A 223 -8.45 -31.46 12.41
C ARG A 223 -7.45 -32.31 13.20
N THR A 224 -6.35 -31.70 13.62
CA THR A 224 -5.24 -32.35 14.35
C THR A 224 -4.92 -31.57 15.62
N PRO A 225 -4.21 -32.20 16.59
CA PRO A 225 -3.70 -31.45 17.76
C PRO A 225 -2.80 -30.25 17.36
N VAL A 226 -2.08 -30.36 16.24
CA VAL A 226 -1.19 -29.29 15.75
C VAL A 226 -2.00 -28.08 15.31
N ASP A 227 -3.12 -28.30 14.59
CA ASP A 227 -3.99 -27.21 14.16
C ASP A 227 -4.61 -26.48 15.37
N ALA A 228 -4.97 -27.25 16.40
CA ALA A 228 -5.51 -26.67 17.64
C ALA A 228 -4.45 -25.81 18.38
N VAL A 229 -3.20 -26.26 18.42
CA VAL A 229 -2.09 -25.49 19.01
C VAL A 229 -1.86 -24.21 18.22
N SER A 230 -1.85 -24.29 16.88
CA SER A 230 -1.68 -23.13 16.00
C SER A 230 -2.80 -22.08 16.24
N LEU A 231 -4.07 -22.51 16.32
CA LEU A 231 -5.19 -21.61 16.61
C LEU A 231 -5.09 -21.00 18.02
N ALA A 232 -4.68 -21.78 19.03
CA ALA A 232 -4.46 -21.28 20.39
C ALA A 232 -3.34 -20.22 20.43
N GLU A 233 -2.25 -20.43 19.69
CA GLU A 233 -1.16 -19.46 19.56
C GLU A 233 -1.63 -18.16 18.91
N VAL A 234 -2.44 -18.23 17.88
CA VAL A 234 -3.06 -17.04 17.25
C VAL A 234 -3.85 -16.23 18.27
N PHE A 235 -4.67 -16.86 19.11
CA PHE A 235 -5.46 -16.16 20.13
C PHE A 235 -4.58 -15.51 21.20
N ILE A 236 -3.55 -16.22 21.70
CA ILE A 236 -2.62 -15.73 22.72
C ILE A 236 -1.84 -14.53 22.18
N ASP A 237 -1.25 -14.67 21.01
CA ASP A 237 -0.35 -13.66 20.44
C ASP A 237 -1.10 -12.39 20.00
N SER A 238 -2.36 -12.53 19.55
CA SER A 238 -3.19 -11.38 19.16
C SER A 238 -3.61 -10.49 20.35
N GLN A 239 -3.63 -11.05 21.56
CA GLN A 239 -4.04 -10.33 22.78
C GLN A 239 -2.87 -9.93 23.69
N ARG A 240 -1.67 -10.44 23.41
CA ARG A 240 -0.51 -10.21 24.26
C ARG A 240 -0.05 -8.76 24.22
N ASP A 241 0.00 -8.12 25.37
CA ASP A 241 0.63 -6.82 25.51
C ASP A 241 2.17 -6.96 25.38
N PRO A 242 2.83 -6.07 24.59
CA PRO A 242 4.28 -6.12 24.39
C PRO A 242 5.11 -6.06 25.68
N GLY A 243 4.56 -5.47 26.73
CA GLY A 243 5.22 -5.31 28.04
C GLY A 243 4.74 -6.27 29.13
N ALA A 244 3.88 -7.26 28.79
CA ALA A 244 3.37 -8.19 29.78
C ALA A 244 4.50 -9.05 30.38
N MET A 245 4.54 -9.18 31.70
CA MET A 245 5.43 -10.12 32.35
C MET A 245 5.02 -11.55 31.99
N THR A 246 5.97 -12.34 31.52
CA THR A 246 5.73 -13.73 31.10
C THR A 246 6.10 -14.69 32.24
N ASN A 247 5.21 -15.63 32.51
CA ASN A 247 5.54 -16.80 33.31
C ASN A 247 5.52 -18.04 32.41
N ALA A 248 6.70 -18.51 32.05
CA ALA A 248 6.86 -19.59 31.07
C ALA A 248 6.05 -20.85 31.40
N TYR A 249 5.87 -21.18 32.69
CA TYR A 249 5.08 -22.35 33.10
C TYR A 249 3.57 -22.10 32.88
N PHE A 250 3.02 -21.00 33.42
CA PHE A 250 1.59 -20.71 33.31
C PHE A 250 1.18 -20.38 31.88
N ASP A 251 1.99 -19.62 31.14
CA ASP A 251 1.72 -19.27 29.74
C ASP A 251 1.68 -20.53 28.86
N GLY A 252 2.66 -21.45 29.05
CA GLY A 252 2.69 -22.71 28.33
C GLY A 252 1.50 -23.62 28.67
N ALA A 253 1.23 -23.82 29.96
CA ALA A 253 0.12 -24.65 30.40
C ALA A 253 -1.27 -24.10 29.99
N SER A 254 -1.44 -22.77 30.03
CA SER A 254 -2.67 -22.13 29.56
C SER A 254 -2.87 -22.31 28.05
N LYS A 255 -1.79 -22.23 27.25
CA LYS A 255 -1.82 -22.51 25.81
C LYS A 255 -2.25 -23.94 25.54
N ASP A 256 -1.62 -24.90 26.20
CA ASP A 256 -1.91 -26.33 26.01
C ASP A 256 -3.34 -26.66 26.43
N LEU A 257 -3.86 -26.01 27.48
CA LEU A 257 -5.25 -26.13 27.89
C LEU A 257 -6.21 -25.60 26.81
N VAL A 258 -5.98 -24.38 26.31
CA VAL A 258 -6.81 -23.80 25.24
C VAL A 258 -6.80 -24.71 24.00
N ALA A 259 -5.61 -25.16 23.57
CA ALA A 259 -5.48 -26.06 22.43
C ALA A 259 -6.26 -27.39 22.62
N ALA A 260 -6.16 -28.01 23.79
CA ALA A 260 -6.90 -29.24 24.09
C ALA A 260 -8.42 -29.03 24.07
N LEU A 261 -8.90 -27.90 24.59
CA LEU A 261 -10.34 -27.56 24.59
C LEU A 261 -10.85 -27.23 23.19
N LEU A 262 -10.09 -26.48 22.38
CA LEU A 262 -10.42 -26.21 20.96
C LEU A 262 -10.50 -27.53 20.17
N PHE A 263 -9.56 -28.43 20.37
CA PHE A 263 -9.54 -29.73 19.70
C PHE A 263 -10.72 -30.60 20.12
N ALA A 264 -11.05 -30.61 21.42
CA ALA A 264 -12.22 -31.34 21.92
C ALA A 264 -13.52 -30.76 21.33
N ALA A 265 -13.65 -29.44 21.25
CA ALA A 265 -14.82 -28.78 20.66
C ALA A 265 -14.98 -29.15 19.18
N ALA A 266 -13.90 -29.08 18.39
CA ALA A 266 -13.89 -29.44 16.98
C ALA A 266 -14.30 -30.91 16.75
N LEU A 267 -13.70 -31.86 17.47
CA LEU A 267 -14.01 -33.29 17.37
C LEU A 267 -15.41 -33.64 17.88
N GLY A 268 -15.91 -32.88 18.86
CA GLY A 268 -17.25 -33.08 19.42
C GLY A 268 -18.38 -32.43 18.60
N GLY A 269 -18.06 -31.76 17.48
CA GLY A 269 -19.05 -31.00 16.71
C GLY A 269 -19.67 -29.85 17.53
N ARG A 270 -18.90 -29.29 18.47
CA ARG A 270 -19.28 -28.16 19.30
C ARG A 270 -18.76 -26.87 18.71
N ASP A 271 -19.46 -25.78 18.89
CA ASP A 271 -18.95 -24.47 18.54
C ASP A 271 -17.99 -23.92 19.62
N ILE A 272 -17.32 -22.82 19.30
CA ILE A 272 -16.29 -22.22 20.16
C ILE A 272 -16.80 -21.74 21.52
N ARG A 273 -18.13 -21.53 21.70
CA ARG A 273 -18.72 -21.14 23.00
C ARG A 273 -18.48 -22.20 24.07
N MET A 274 -18.43 -23.48 23.68
CA MET A 274 -18.14 -24.57 24.61
C MET A 274 -16.77 -24.46 25.24
N VAL A 275 -15.78 -23.91 24.54
CA VAL A 275 -14.45 -23.68 25.12
C VAL A 275 -14.55 -22.74 26.32
N HIS A 276 -15.31 -21.64 26.21
CA HIS A 276 -15.54 -20.73 27.33
C HIS A 276 -16.31 -21.43 28.47
N GLU A 277 -17.31 -22.22 28.16
CA GLU A 277 -18.08 -22.96 29.16
C GLU A 277 -17.21 -23.94 29.94
N TRP A 278 -16.34 -24.71 29.27
CA TRP A 278 -15.43 -25.62 29.94
C TRP A 278 -14.33 -24.89 30.75
N LEU A 279 -13.90 -23.71 30.32
CA LEU A 279 -12.98 -22.88 31.10
C LEU A 279 -13.59 -22.40 32.41
N THR A 280 -14.89 -22.14 32.44
CA THR A 280 -15.63 -21.73 33.66
C THR A 280 -15.98 -22.92 34.57
N ARG A 281 -15.86 -24.16 34.05
CA ARG A 281 -16.12 -25.40 34.76
C ARG A 281 -14.91 -26.34 34.74
N PRO A 282 -13.85 -26.05 35.52
CA PRO A 282 -12.56 -26.74 35.41
C PRO A 282 -12.59 -28.25 35.71
N LEU A 283 -13.68 -28.76 36.26
CA LEU A 283 -13.86 -30.17 36.59
C LEU A 283 -14.85 -30.88 35.64
N ASP A 284 -15.34 -30.22 34.61
CA ASP A 284 -16.19 -30.84 33.58
C ASP A 284 -15.35 -31.79 32.73
N ASP A 285 -15.70 -33.08 32.75
CA ASP A 285 -14.98 -34.13 32.03
C ASP A 285 -15.48 -34.35 30.59
N GLU A 286 -16.47 -33.57 30.11
CA GLU A 286 -17.00 -33.69 28.75
C GLU A 286 -15.87 -33.58 27.69
N PRO A 287 -14.95 -32.58 27.71
CA PRO A 287 -13.92 -32.47 26.70
C PRO A 287 -12.96 -33.67 26.73
N VAL A 288 -12.64 -34.23 27.91
CA VAL A 288 -11.81 -35.43 28.01
C VAL A 288 -12.51 -36.63 27.37
N ARG A 289 -13.81 -36.84 27.66
CA ARG A 289 -14.60 -37.93 27.07
C ARG A 289 -14.71 -37.81 25.54
N ILE A 290 -14.81 -36.60 25.00
CA ILE A 290 -14.84 -36.37 23.56
C ILE A 290 -13.49 -36.81 22.94
N LEU A 291 -12.36 -36.39 23.52
CA LEU A 291 -11.03 -36.75 23.04
C LEU A 291 -10.79 -38.27 23.11
N GLU A 292 -11.19 -38.93 24.20
CA GLU A 292 -11.08 -40.37 24.36
C GLU A 292 -11.91 -41.14 23.31
N ARG A 293 -13.15 -40.74 23.07
CA ARG A 293 -14.03 -41.32 22.02
C ARG A 293 -13.48 -41.17 20.64
N ALA A 294 -12.77 -40.04 20.38
CA ALA A 294 -12.10 -39.77 19.12
C ALA A 294 -10.71 -40.45 19.00
N GLY A 295 -10.31 -41.27 20.00
CA GLY A 295 -9.02 -41.95 20.00
C GLY A 295 -7.80 -41.08 20.34
N GLN A 296 -8.03 -39.85 20.80
CA GLN A 296 -6.97 -38.87 21.10
C GLN A 296 -6.46 -39.02 22.56
N MET A 297 -5.96 -40.20 22.87
CA MET A 297 -5.66 -40.58 24.24
C MET A 297 -4.59 -39.72 24.90
N MET A 298 -3.54 -39.31 24.16
CA MET A 298 -2.47 -38.47 24.70
C MET A 298 -2.96 -37.09 25.11
N THR A 299 -3.79 -36.45 24.24
CA THR A 299 -4.38 -35.16 24.53
C THR A 299 -5.38 -35.25 25.67
N ALA A 300 -6.20 -36.32 25.72
CA ALA A 300 -7.14 -36.57 26.80
C ALA A 300 -6.40 -36.73 28.16
N GLN A 301 -5.31 -37.48 28.21
CA GLN A 301 -4.51 -37.64 29.42
C GLN A 301 -3.85 -36.32 29.86
N SER A 302 -3.32 -35.53 28.92
CA SER A 302 -2.76 -34.20 29.21
C SER A 302 -3.81 -33.29 29.83
N LEU A 303 -5.00 -33.22 29.21
CA LEU A 303 -6.12 -32.41 29.72
C LEU A 303 -6.54 -32.90 31.11
N ARG A 304 -6.69 -34.19 31.33
CA ARG A 304 -7.02 -34.77 32.64
C ARG A 304 -5.95 -34.43 33.68
N GLY A 305 -4.66 -34.44 33.31
CA GLY A 305 -3.56 -34.00 34.17
C GLY A 305 -3.73 -32.54 34.61
N MET A 306 -4.09 -31.62 33.69
CA MET A 306 -4.35 -30.21 33.99
C MET A 306 -5.56 -30.03 34.92
N MET A 307 -6.63 -30.81 34.71
CA MET A 307 -7.82 -30.81 35.60
C MET A 307 -7.50 -31.25 37.03
N ASN A 308 -6.56 -32.18 37.18
CA ASN A 308 -6.13 -32.75 38.49
C ASN A 308 -5.01 -31.98 39.18
N LEU A 309 -4.56 -30.84 38.62
CA LEU A 309 -3.59 -29.98 39.30
C LEU A 309 -4.14 -29.49 40.66
N PRO A 310 -3.25 -29.17 41.64
CA PRO A 310 -3.64 -28.50 42.87
C PRO A 310 -4.51 -27.27 42.57
N ALA A 311 -5.51 -26.99 43.41
CA ALA A 311 -6.52 -25.96 43.16
C ALA A 311 -5.92 -24.59 42.81
N GLU A 312 -4.86 -24.19 43.49
CA GLU A 312 -4.17 -22.91 43.24
C GLU A 312 -3.50 -22.89 41.85
N THR A 313 -2.71 -23.93 41.52
CA THR A 313 -2.06 -24.06 40.22
C THR A 313 -3.07 -24.15 39.08
N ARG A 314 -4.13 -24.97 39.25
CA ARG A 314 -5.23 -25.09 38.30
C ARG A 314 -5.89 -23.73 38.09
N GLY A 315 -6.18 -23.00 39.18
CA GLY A 315 -6.76 -21.65 39.09
C GLY A 315 -5.90 -20.69 38.27
N GLY A 316 -4.58 -20.76 38.40
CA GLY A 316 -3.64 -19.95 37.59
C GLY A 316 -3.68 -20.33 36.09
N VAL A 317 -3.64 -21.62 35.75
CA VAL A 317 -3.67 -22.11 34.36
C VAL A 317 -5.02 -21.77 33.67
N TYR A 318 -6.14 -22.07 34.34
CA TYR A 318 -7.48 -21.75 33.82
C TYR A 318 -7.74 -20.25 33.74
N GLY A 319 -7.21 -19.47 34.69
CA GLY A 319 -7.26 -18.01 34.68
C GLY A 319 -6.55 -17.41 33.46
N GLY A 320 -5.35 -17.87 33.15
CA GLY A 320 -4.61 -17.44 31.96
C GLY A 320 -5.33 -17.84 30.67
N ALA A 321 -5.84 -19.07 30.61
CA ALA A 321 -6.62 -19.55 29.47
C ALA A 321 -7.92 -18.74 29.27
N SER A 322 -8.64 -18.43 30.36
CA SER A 322 -9.84 -17.61 30.32
C SER A 322 -9.56 -16.18 29.86
N GLN A 323 -8.42 -15.61 30.27
CA GLN A 323 -7.99 -14.29 29.80
C GLN A 323 -7.73 -14.32 28.29
N THR A 324 -7.05 -15.35 27.78
CA THR A 324 -6.81 -15.55 26.34
C THR A 324 -8.13 -15.66 25.56
N MET A 325 -9.13 -16.32 26.11
CA MET A 325 -10.42 -16.53 25.45
C MET A 325 -11.47 -15.45 25.78
N SER A 326 -11.06 -14.34 26.40
CA SER A 326 -11.98 -13.29 26.85
C SER A 326 -12.73 -12.58 25.71
N PHE A 327 -12.21 -12.63 24.48
CA PHE A 327 -12.91 -12.11 23.29
C PHE A 327 -14.22 -12.85 23.01
N LEU A 328 -14.41 -14.08 23.52
CA LEU A 328 -15.65 -14.83 23.41
C LEU A 328 -16.80 -14.22 24.25
N LEU A 329 -16.52 -13.26 25.13
CA LEU A 329 -17.53 -12.50 25.87
C LEU A 329 -18.13 -11.34 25.05
N ASN A 330 -17.62 -11.12 23.84
CA ASN A 330 -18.15 -10.12 22.92
C ASN A 330 -19.18 -10.79 21.99
N ASP A 331 -20.45 -10.70 22.33
CA ASP A 331 -21.57 -11.30 21.57
C ASP A 331 -21.60 -10.81 20.11
N GLU A 332 -21.26 -9.54 19.86
CA GLU A 332 -21.24 -8.96 18.52
C GLU A 332 -20.15 -9.59 17.63
N ALA A 333 -18.99 -9.92 18.21
CA ALA A 333 -17.94 -10.62 17.49
C ALA A 333 -18.22 -12.13 17.39
N LEU A 334 -18.80 -12.70 18.45
CA LEU A 334 -19.07 -14.14 18.55
C LEU A 334 -20.09 -14.62 17.50
N ARG A 335 -21.12 -13.83 17.22
CA ARG A 335 -22.13 -14.19 16.21
C ARG A 335 -21.57 -14.46 14.80
N TRP A 336 -20.38 -13.91 14.49
CA TRP A 336 -19.72 -14.12 13.20
C TRP A 336 -18.99 -15.46 13.09
N VAL A 337 -18.74 -16.12 14.23
CA VAL A 337 -17.93 -17.35 14.30
C VAL A 337 -18.66 -18.54 14.90
N VAL A 338 -19.97 -18.39 15.09
CA VAL A 338 -20.86 -19.47 15.55
C VAL A 338 -22.02 -19.64 14.58
N PRO A 339 -22.58 -20.86 14.45
CA PRO A 339 -23.73 -21.07 13.58
C PRO A 339 -24.90 -20.20 14.04
N PRO A 340 -25.63 -19.57 13.11
CA PRO A 340 -26.79 -18.74 13.44
C PRO A 340 -27.91 -19.59 14.06
N VAL A 341 -28.65 -18.99 14.98
CA VAL A 341 -29.83 -19.65 15.58
C VAL A 341 -30.92 -19.81 14.52
N ALA A 342 -31.66 -20.91 14.55
CA ALA A 342 -32.61 -21.33 13.50
C ALA A 342 -33.61 -20.25 13.02
N LYS A 343 -33.94 -19.25 13.84
CA LYS A 343 -34.79 -18.11 13.45
C LYS A 343 -34.12 -17.10 12.53
N ASP A 344 -32.78 -17.02 12.58
CA ASP A 344 -31.97 -16.03 11.83
C ASP A 344 -31.21 -16.67 10.67
N SER A 345 -31.36 -18.01 10.48
CA SER A 345 -30.51 -18.79 9.55
C SER A 345 -30.91 -18.66 8.08
N GLU A 346 -32.08 -18.17 7.72
CA GLU A 346 -32.59 -18.19 6.33
C GLU A 346 -31.77 -17.29 5.39
N ASN A 347 -31.00 -16.30 5.90
CA ASN A 347 -30.26 -15.34 5.10
C ASN A 347 -28.74 -15.28 5.43
N VAL A 348 -28.24 -16.14 6.33
CA VAL A 348 -26.83 -16.10 6.77
C VAL A 348 -26.08 -17.28 6.17
N MET A 349 -25.13 -16.98 5.27
CA MET A 349 -24.35 -18.01 4.59
C MET A 349 -23.11 -18.40 5.39
N GLU A 350 -22.68 -19.65 5.26
CA GLU A 350 -21.38 -20.08 5.77
C GLU A 350 -20.26 -19.60 4.83
N PHE A 351 -19.29 -18.90 5.37
CA PHE A 351 -18.04 -18.56 4.67
C PHE A 351 -17.04 -19.71 4.84
N ARG A 352 -16.53 -20.22 3.74
CA ARG A 352 -15.52 -21.29 3.72
C ARG A 352 -14.23 -20.78 3.10
N PRO A 353 -13.13 -20.72 3.86
CA PRO A 353 -11.83 -20.30 3.32
C PRO A 353 -11.40 -21.08 2.08
N THR A 354 -11.71 -22.39 2.00
CA THR A 354 -11.38 -23.25 0.86
C THR A 354 -12.05 -22.81 -0.44
N ASP A 355 -13.30 -22.40 -0.38
CA ASP A 355 -14.06 -21.94 -1.54
C ASP A 355 -13.63 -20.54 -1.96
N PHE A 356 -13.37 -19.70 -0.95
CA PHE A 356 -12.88 -18.33 -1.16
C PHE A 356 -11.56 -18.27 -1.91
N VAL A 357 -10.56 -19.07 -1.52
CA VAL A 357 -9.23 -19.02 -2.16
C VAL A 357 -9.21 -19.54 -3.60
N ALA A 358 -10.23 -20.29 -4.00
CA ALA A 358 -10.44 -20.75 -5.37
C ALA A 358 -11.25 -19.78 -6.22
N SER A 359 -11.72 -18.68 -5.65
CA SER A 359 -12.61 -17.70 -6.28
C SER A 359 -11.87 -16.40 -6.68
N THR A 360 -12.65 -15.40 -7.12
CA THR A 360 -12.21 -14.02 -7.32
C THR A 360 -12.86 -13.06 -6.31
N ASP A 361 -13.36 -13.60 -5.22
CA ASP A 361 -14.07 -12.87 -4.17
C ASP A 361 -13.15 -11.91 -3.41
N THR A 362 -13.76 -11.02 -2.64
CA THR A 362 -13.02 -10.11 -1.76
C THR A 362 -13.55 -10.20 -0.34
N LEU A 363 -12.65 -10.47 0.61
CA LEU A 363 -12.93 -10.48 2.03
C LEU A 363 -12.31 -9.24 2.68
N TYR A 364 -13.14 -8.42 3.28
CA TYR A 364 -12.71 -7.29 4.11
C TYR A 364 -12.84 -7.66 5.58
N CYS A 365 -11.77 -7.52 6.35
CA CYS A 365 -11.75 -7.77 7.79
C CYS A 365 -11.51 -6.45 8.51
N LEU A 366 -12.52 -5.95 9.23
CA LEU A 366 -12.45 -4.69 9.95
C LEU A 366 -12.30 -4.93 11.44
N SER A 367 -11.31 -4.28 12.05
CA SER A 367 -11.13 -4.25 13.51
C SER A 367 -10.42 -3.00 13.97
N GLN A 368 -10.94 -2.37 15.01
CA GLN A 368 -10.29 -1.26 15.71
C GLN A 368 -9.62 -1.76 16.99
N GLU A 369 -8.56 -1.07 17.38
CA GLU A 369 -7.89 -1.30 18.65
C GLU A 369 -8.74 -0.88 19.85
N GLY A 370 -8.44 -1.44 21.03
CA GLY A 370 -9.06 -1.09 22.28
C GLY A 370 -10.05 -2.12 22.80
N ARG A 371 -10.93 -1.70 23.70
CA ARG A 371 -11.92 -2.60 24.31
C ARG A 371 -12.89 -3.15 23.25
N GLY A 372 -13.11 -4.47 23.29
CA GLY A 372 -13.96 -5.15 22.30
C GLY A 372 -13.30 -5.35 20.95
N SER A 373 -11.97 -5.25 20.86
CA SER A 373 -11.22 -5.54 19.62
C SER A 373 -11.53 -6.95 19.12
N ALA A 374 -11.81 -7.05 17.82
CA ALA A 374 -12.02 -8.33 17.13
C ALA A 374 -10.70 -8.89 16.55
N SER A 375 -9.53 -8.30 16.89
CA SER A 375 -8.23 -8.69 16.38
C SER A 375 -7.95 -10.20 16.48
N PRO A 376 -8.29 -10.93 17.58
CA PRO A 376 -8.10 -12.38 17.64
C PRO A 376 -8.84 -13.13 16.53
N ILE A 377 -10.09 -12.76 16.27
CA ILE A 377 -10.90 -13.41 15.24
C ILE A 377 -10.43 -13.00 13.84
N VAL A 378 -10.09 -11.72 13.62
CA VAL A 378 -9.55 -11.24 12.34
C VAL A 378 -8.22 -11.93 12.03
N THR A 379 -7.35 -12.09 13.03
CA THR A 379 -6.08 -12.80 12.84
C THR A 379 -6.33 -14.28 12.52
N ALA A 380 -7.23 -14.95 13.27
CA ALA A 380 -7.59 -16.35 13.02
C ALA A 380 -8.18 -16.56 11.62
N LEU A 381 -9.10 -15.68 11.18
CA LEU A 381 -9.70 -15.74 9.84
C LEU A 381 -8.65 -15.50 8.75
N THR A 382 -7.74 -14.54 8.96
CA THR A 382 -6.63 -14.28 8.03
C THR A 382 -5.71 -15.49 7.90
N VAL A 383 -5.34 -16.11 9.03
CA VAL A 383 -4.52 -17.34 9.05
C VAL A 383 -5.25 -18.47 8.35
N ALA A 384 -6.53 -18.71 8.66
CA ALA A 384 -7.34 -19.77 8.05
C ALA A 384 -7.45 -19.62 6.52
N VAL A 385 -7.60 -18.40 6.02
CA VAL A 385 -7.60 -18.13 4.56
C VAL A 385 -6.23 -18.43 3.94
N ILE A 386 -5.14 -18.04 4.60
CA ILE A 386 -3.78 -18.28 4.07
C ILE A 386 -3.44 -19.78 4.13
N GLU A 387 -3.79 -20.48 5.19
CA GLU A 387 -3.64 -21.93 5.28
C GLU A 387 -4.44 -22.67 4.20
N ALA A 388 -5.71 -22.28 4.00
CA ALA A 388 -6.51 -22.82 2.92
C ALA A 388 -5.88 -22.56 1.54
N ALA A 389 -5.28 -21.39 1.33
CA ALA A 389 -4.55 -21.07 0.11
C ALA A 389 -3.28 -21.93 -0.07
N LEU A 390 -2.54 -22.18 1.00
CA LEU A 390 -1.37 -23.07 0.98
C LEU A 390 -1.76 -24.51 0.65
N GLU A 391 -2.83 -25.02 1.26
CA GLU A 391 -3.35 -26.37 0.97
C GLU A 391 -3.89 -26.45 -0.47
N HIS A 392 -4.66 -25.45 -0.91
CA HIS A 392 -5.14 -25.41 -2.28
C HIS A 392 -3.99 -25.34 -3.29
N ALA A 393 -2.95 -24.56 -3.02
CA ALA A 393 -1.75 -24.49 -3.86
C ALA A 393 -1.08 -25.86 -4.06
N LYS A 394 -1.04 -26.71 -3.01
CA LYS A 394 -0.46 -28.07 -3.10
C LYS A 394 -1.16 -28.96 -4.15
N THR A 395 -2.46 -28.71 -4.37
CA THR A 395 -3.26 -29.48 -5.34
C THR A 395 -3.15 -28.95 -6.76
N GLN A 396 -2.56 -27.75 -6.96
CA GLN A 396 -2.44 -27.10 -8.26
C GLN A 396 -1.13 -27.49 -8.97
N PRO A 397 -1.09 -27.40 -10.31
CA PRO A 397 0.14 -27.61 -11.07
C PRO A 397 1.28 -26.71 -10.59
N GLY A 398 2.46 -27.26 -10.36
CA GLY A 398 3.62 -26.54 -9.85
C GLY A 398 3.52 -26.12 -8.38
N GLY A 399 2.50 -26.57 -7.63
CA GLY A 399 2.32 -26.25 -6.22
C GLY A 399 2.01 -24.79 -5.96
N ARG A 400 1.31 -24.11 -6.91
CA ARG A 400 1.04 -22.68 -6.90
C ARG A 400 -0.41 -22.40 -7.30
N LEU A 401 -1.05 -21.41 -6.69
CA LEU A 401 -2.37 -20.94 -7.09
C LEU A 401 -2.34 -20.44 -8.55
N ALA A 402 -3.33 -20.85 -9.35
CA ALA A 402 -3.48 -20.41 -10.73
C ALA A 402 -3.76 -18.91 -10.82
N LEU A 403 -4.64 -18.39 -9.97
CA LEU A 403 -4.83 -16.96 -9.74
C LEU A 403 -4.23 -16.60 -8.37
N PRO A 404 -3.32 -15.63 -8.31
CA PRO A 404 -2.72 -15.23 -7.05
C PRO A 404 -3.74 -14.72 -6.05
N LEU A 405 -3.67 -15.19 -4.79
CA LEU A 405 -4.34 -14.58 -3.66
C LEU A 405 -3.58 -13.30 -3.28
N PHE A 406 -4.26 -12.16 -3.24
CA PHE A 406 -3.69 -10.92 -2.73
C PHE A 406 -4.16 -10.65 -1.29
N VAL A 407 -3.20 -10.52 -0.38
CA VAL A 407 -3.44 -10.24 1.04
C VAL A 407 -2.92 -8.85 1.36
N ALA A 408 -3.82 -7.90 1.60
CA ALA A 408 -3.53 -6.52 1.93
C ALA A 408 -3.70 -6.30 3.45
N LEU A 409 -2.62 -6.40 4.22
CA LEU A 409 -2.61 -6.19 5.65
C LEU A 409 -2.38 -4.70 5.95
N ASP A 410 -3.44 -3.87 5.88
CA ASP A 410 -3.34 -2.47 6.32
C ASP A 410 -3.30 -2.42 7.85
N GLU A 411 -2.36 -1.64 8.37
CA GLU A 411 -2.11 -1.54 9.81
C GLU A 411 -1.93 -2.91 10.49
N ALA A 412 -1.13 -3.78 9.87
CA ALA A 412 -0.97 -5.18 10.25
C ALA A 412 -0.69 -5.39 11.75
N ALA A 413 0.13 -4.53 12.36
CA ALA A 413 0.47 -4.62 13.78
C ALA A 413 -0.72 -4.33 14.72
N ASN A 414 -1.78 -3.68 14.22
CA ASN A 414 -2.95 -3.30 15.00
C ASN A 414 -4.12 -4.25 14.76
N VAL A 415 -4.34 -4.60 13.49
CA VAL A 415 -5.54 -5.31 13.05
C VAL A 415 -5.32 -6.83 13.01
N CYS A 416 -4.12 -7.26 12.60
CA CYS A 416 -3.78 -8.68 12.39
C CYS A 416 -2.41 -8.99 13.00
N ARG A 417 -2.38 -9.24 14.30
CA ARG A 417 -1.14 -9.53 15.07
C ARG A 417 -0.69 -10.97 14.89
N TRP A 418 -0.35 -11.34 13.67
CA TRP A 418 0.12 -12.68 13.35
C TRP A 418 1.62 -12.82 13.59
N ARG A 419 1.98 -13.47 14.71
CA ARG A 419 3.37 -13.57 15.16
C ARG A 419 4.26 -14.36 14.22
N GLU A 420 3.75 -15.42 13.60
CA GLU A 420 4.51 -16.27 12.70
C GLU A 420 4.72 -15.66 11.30
N LEU A 421 4.07 -14.54 11.00
CA LEU A 421 4.15 -13.89 9.68
C LEU A 421 5.60 -13.73 9.17
N PRO A 422 6.60 -13.28 9.98
CA PRO A 422 7.98 -13.16 9.52
C PRO A 422 8.61 -14.48 9.08
N ASP A 423 8.20 -15.59 9.68
CA ASP A 423 8.76 -16.93 9.41
C ASP A 423 8.23 -17.50 8.09
N LEU A 424 7.00 -17.21 7.77
CA LEU A 424 6.30 -17.69 6.58
C LEU A 424 6.46 -16.76 5.36
N TYR A 425 6.88 -15.52 5.57
CA TYR A 425 6.83 -14.46 4.56
C TYR A 425 7.55 -14.82 3.26
N SER A 426 8.72 -15.45 3.35
CA SER A 426 9.51 -15.87 2.19
C SER A 426 8.89 -17.03 1.40
N HIS A 427 7.97 -17.79 1.98
CA HIS A 427 7.37 -18.97 1.36
C HIS A 427 6.13 -18.64 0.52
N PHE A 428 5.44 -17.54 0.79
CA PHE A 428 4.17 -17.20 0.18
C PHE A 428 4.26 -16.98 -1.33
N GLY A 429 5.28 -16.26 -1.79
CA GLY A 429 5.43 -15.90 -3.19
C GLY A 429 5.44 -17.11 -4.13
N SER A 430 6.18 -18.16 -3.77
CA SER A 430 6.26 -19.40 -4.56
C SER A 430 4.91 -20.11 -4.67
N ARG A 431 4.01 -19.92 -3.71
CA ARG A 431 2.67 -20.52 -3.67
C ARG A 431 1.59 -19.69 -4.37
N GLY A 432 1.93 -18.51 -4.89
CA GLY A 432 0.96 -17.59 -5.48
C GLY A 432 0.17 -16.79 -4.45
N ILE A 433 0.70 -16.64 -3.24
CA ILE A 433 0.14 -15.80 -2.19
C ILE A 433 1.00 -14.54 -2.14
N VAL A 434 0.41 -13.40 -2.45
CA VAL A 434 1.10 -12.09 -2.50
C VAL A 434 0.64 -11.28 -1.30
N VAL A 435 1.55 -11.03 -0.36
CA VAL A 435 1.23 -10.33 0.88
C VAL A 435 1.85 -8.94 0.87
N ASP A 436 1.03 -7.94 1.12
CA ASP A 436 1.43 -6.57 1.42
C ASP A 436 1.21 -6.29 2.90
N THR A 437 2.28 -6.14 3.64
CA THR A 437 2.24 -5.73 5.04
C THR A 437 2.50 -4.23 5.13
N VAL A 438 1.57 -3.48 5.70
CA VAL A 438 1.68 -2.03 5.86
C VAL A 438 1.72 -1.66 7.33
N LEU A 439 2.76 -0.92 7.72
CA LEU A 439 3.00 -0.45 9.08
C LEU A 439 3.07 1.07 9.13
N GLN A 440 2.71 1.66 10.27
CA GLN A 440 2.85 3.11 10.47
C GLN A 440 4.27 3.51 10.87
N SER A 441 5.00 2.61 11.55
CA SER A 441 6.37 2.82 12.00
C SER A 441 7.12 1.50 12.14
N TRP A 442 8.44 1.55 12.26
CA TRP A 442 9.28 0.39 12.55
C TRP A 442 8.99 -0.17 13.95
N SER A 443 8.91 0.71 14.96
CA SER A 443 8.64 0.33 16.35
C SER A 443 7.30 -0.37 16.53
N GLN A 444 6.28 -0.03 15.72
CA GLN A 444 5.02 -0.74 15.70
C GLN A 444 5.19 -2.21 15.30
N GLY A 445 6.03 -2.49 14.29
CA GLY A 445 6.36 -3.87 13.93
C GLY A 445 7.17 -4.58 15.03
N VAL A 446 8.13 -3.88 15.64
CA VAL A 446 8.91 -4.41 16.78
C VAL A 446 8.01 -4.79 17.95
N SER A 447 6.94 -4.04 18.21
CA SER A 447 6.01 -4.35 19.29
C SER A 447 5.28 -5.69 19.10
N VAL A 448 5.07 -6.13 17.85
CA VAL A 448 4.40 -7.41 17.55
C VAL A 448 5.41 -8.55 17.40
N TRP A 449 6.49 -8.34 16.64
CA TRP A 449 7.42 -9.40 16.24
C TRP A 449 8.78 -9.37 16.95
N GLY A 450 9.01 -8.39 17.83
CA GLY A 450 10.32 -8.12 18.38
C GLY A 450 11.31 -7.61 17.32
N ASP A 451 12.52 -7.21 17.76
CA ASP A 451 13.56 -6.74 16.82
C ASP A 451 13.98 -7.80 15.81
N ALA A 452 14.15 -9.05 16.27
CA ALA A 452 14.54 -10.17 15.40
C ALA A 452 13.48 -10.48 14.34
N GLY A 453 12.20 -10.57 14.72
CA GLY A 453 11.09 -10.84 13.80
C GLY A 453 10.87 -9.69 12.81
N MET A 454 10.95 -8.42 13.28
CA MET A 454 10.84 -7.28 12.38
C MET A 454 11.99 -7.20 11.36
N ASN A 455 13.22 -7.48 11.78
CA ASN A 455 14.36 -7.58 10.87
C ASN A 455 14.21 -8.74 9.87
N LYS A 456 13.66 -9.89 10.30
CA LYS A 456 13.37 -11.03 9.44
C LYS A 456 12.32 -10.66 8.39
N LEU A 457 11.21 -10.03 8.81
CA LEU A 457 10.14 -9.56 7.92
C LEU A 457 10.67 -8.58 6.86
N TRP A 458 11.47 -7.58 7.29
CA TRP A 458 12.13 -6.64 6.40
C TRP A 458 13.04 -7.33 5.40
N SER A 459 13.87 -8.27 5.85
CA SER A 459 14.81 -8.99 4.99
C SER A 459 14.10 -9.89 3.98
N ALA A 460 13.03 -10.57 4.40
CA ALA A 460 12.26 -11.49 3.56
C ALA A 460 11.40 -10.79 2.49
N ALA A 461 11.03 -9.53 2.69
CA ALA A 461 10.25 -8.78 1.71
C ALA A 461 11.05 -8.57 0.42
N ASN A 462 10.46 -8.92 -0.74
CA ASN A 462 11.05 -8.70 -2.05
C ASN A 462 11.04 -7.21 -2.43
N VAL A 463 9.98 -6.51 -2.05
CA VAL A 463 9.83 -5.06 -2.23
C VAL A 463 9.60 -4.42 -0.88
N LYS A 464 10.46 -3.47 -0.54
CA LYS A 464 10.36 -2.66 0.67
C LYS A 464 10.08 -1.22 0.26
N ALA A 465 9.15 -0.56 0.95
CA ALA A 465 8.81 0.82 0.65
C ALA A 465 8.79 1.67 1.92
N TYR A 466 9.39 2.85 1.83
CA TYR A 466 9.29 3.87 2.85
C TYR A 466 8.51 5.06 2.29
N GLY A 467 7.32 5.32 2.85
CA GLY A 467 6.38 6.34 2.36
C GLY A 467 6.42 7.68 3.10
N GLY A 468 7.43 7.91 3.95
CA GLY A 468 7.55 9.15 4.74
C GLY A 468 6.70 9.16 6.01
N GLY A 469 6.74 10.26 6.74
CA GLY A 469 5.90 10.50 7.92
C GLY A 469 6.30 9.75 9.20
N VAL A 470 7.54 9.22 9.26
CA VAL A 470 8.11 8.52 10.42
C VAL A 470 9.27 9.36 10.98
N SER A 471 9.44 9.37 12.30
CA SER A 471 10.46 10.17 13.01
C SER A 471 11.44 9.32 13.81
N GLU A 472 11.62 8.05 13.44
CA GLU A 472 12.50 7.09 14.12
C GLU A 472 13.93 7.18 13.57
N ASP A 473 14.83 7.83 14.30
CA ASP A 473 16.17 8.17 13.85
C ASP A 473 16.99 6.97 13.37
N ARG A 474 17.06 5.88 14.15
CA ARG A 474 17.81 4.67 13.79
C ARG A 474 17.33 4.04 12.50
N PHE A 475 16.01 3.96 12.32
CA PHE A 475 15.41 3.42 11.09
C PHE A 475 15.73 4.31 9.90
N LEU A 476 15.58 5.63 10.04
CA LEU A 476 15.88 6.59 8.97
C LEU A 476 17.37 6.62 8.61
N GLN A 477 18.26 6.46 9.57
CA GLN A 477 19.71 6.30 9.30
C GLN A 477 20.01 5.04 8.49
N SER A 478 19.38 3.89 8.85
CA SER A 478 19.48 2.66 8.06
C SER A 478 19.04 2.86 6.62
N LEU A 479 17.88 3.53 6.41
CA LEU A 479 17.39 3.85 5.06
C LEU A 479 18.35 4.75 4.30
N SER A 480 18.86 5.81 4.94
CA SER A 480 19.84 6.71 4.34
C SER A 480 21.09 5.97 3.85
N THR A 481 21.57 5.01 4.65
CA THR A 481 22.70 4.14 4.30
C THR A 481 22.36 3.22 3.13
N LEU A 482 21.18 2.61 3.11
CA LEU A 482 20.70 1.73 2.03
C LEU A 482 20.49 2.47 0.70
N ILE A 483 20.08 3.74 0.75
CA ILE A 483 19.93 4.59 -0.44
C ILE A 483 21.31 4.91 -1.04
N GLY A 484 22.32 5.06 -0.18
CA GLY A 484 23.71 5.25 -0.58
C GLY A 484 24.18 6.70 -0.53
N VAL A 485 25.39 6.89 -1.02
CA VAL A 485 26.10 8.17 -1.02
C VAL A 485 26.43 8.63 -2.44
N GLU A 486 26.54 9.93 -2.62
CA GLU A 486 27.12 10.57 -3.80
C GLU A 486 28.47 11.18 -3.47
N TYR A 487 29.33 11.29 -4.47
CA TYR A 487 30.59 12.02 -4.37
C TYR A 487 30.40 13.43 -4.91
N VAL A 488 30.70 14.43 -4.09
CA VAL A 488 30.60 15.84 -4.44
C VAL A 488 31.98 16.45 -4.39
N ASP A 489 32.39 17.11 -5.47
CA ASP A 489 33.66 17.84 -5.51
C ASP A 489 33.60 19.03 -4.54
N GLN A 490 34.41 18.98 -3.49
CA GLN A 490 34.60 20.11 -2.60
C GLN A 490 35.82 20.92 -3.08
N VAL A 491 35.53 22.15 -3.51
CA VAL A 491 36.59 23.12 -3.83
C VAL A 491 36.92 23.93 -2.57
N GLN A 492 38.01 23.61 -1.92
CA GLN A 492 38.56 24.44 -0.85
C GLN A 492 39.48 25.50 -1.43
N THR A 493 39.13 26.78 -1.27
CA THR A 493 39.98 27.93 -1.65
C THR A 493 40.56 28.52 -0.37
N SER A 494 41.84 28.35 -0.13
CA SER A 494 42.54 29.06 0.93
C SER A 494 43.27 30.28 0.34
N SER A 495 42.98 31.46 0.91
CA SER A 495 43.74 32.69 0.60
C SER A 495 44.55 33.09 1.83
N SER A 496 45.84 33.24 1.68
CA SER A 496 46.72 33.81 2.72
C SER A 496 46.70 35.33 2.65
N ARG A 497 46.59 35.98 3.83
CA ARG A 497 46.61 37.44 3.94
C ARG A 497 47.98 38.09 3.63
N GLN A 498 49.02 37.29 3.40
CA GLN A 498 50.41 37.78 3.23
C GLN A 498 51.10 37.32 1.94
N GLY A 499 50.41 36.92 0.92
CA GLY A 499 51.05 36.52 -0.32
C GLY A 499 50.11 36.05 -1.41
N THR A 500 50.50 36.27 -2.65
CA THR A 500 49.77 35.97 -3.89
C THR A 500 49.61 34.48 -4.22
N SER A 501 49.50 33.57 -3.24
CA SER A 501 49.27 32.17 -3.53
C SER A 501 47.81 31.79 -3.21
N ARG A 502 47.06 31.47 -4.25
CA ARG A 502 45.73 30.89 -4.19
C ARG A 502 45.87 29.38 -4.39
N SER A 503 45.73 28.61 -3.34
CA SER A 503 45.69 27.16 -3.45
C SER A 503 44.24 26.70 -3.62
N VAL A 504 43.96 25.95 -4.68
CA VAL A 504 42.65 25.29 -4.92
C VAL A 504 42.89 23.79 -4.77
N SER A 505 42.40 23.20 -3.72
CA SER A 505 42.34 21.73 -3.60
C SER A 505 40.94 21.23 -3.90
N VAL A 506 40.84 20.28 -4.83
CA VAL A 506 39.59 19.58 -5.15
C VAL A 506 39.61 18.24 -4.40
N GLY A 507 38.77 18.10 -3.41
CA GLY A 507 38.59 16.84 -2.67
C GLY A 507 37.18 16.26 -2.94
N ALA A 508 37.08 14.96 -3.15
CA ALA A 508 35.78 14.29 -3.21
C ALA A 508 35.24 14.07 -1.79
N ALA A 509 34.14 14.71 -1.46
CA ALA A 509 33.41 14.46 -0.20
C ALA A 509 32.23 13.55 -0.43
N GLN A 510 32.04 12.56 0.45
CA GLN A 510 30.86 11.68 0.45
C GLN A 510 29.68 12.41 1.10
N ARG A 511 28.54 12.42 0.43
CA ARG A 511 27.30 12.96 0.97
C ARG A 511 26.17 11.93 0.79
N PRO A 512 25.33 11.66 1.82
CA PRO A 512 24.16 10.82 1.64
C PRO A 512 23.24 11.36 0.54
N ILE A 513 22.77 10.49 -0.36
CA ILE A 513 21.78 10.84 -1.41
C ILE A 513 20.50 11.35 -0.78
N ALA A 514 20.01 10.68 0.28
CA ALA A 514 18.86 11.09 1.06
C ALA A 514 19.23 11.14 2.55
N PRO A 515 19.66 12.28 3.07
CA PRO A 515 19.92 12.43 4.50
C PRO A 515 18.62 12.29 5.31
N VAL A 516 18.75 11.95 6.59
CA VAL A 516 17.60 11.74 7.53
C VAL A 516 16.62 12.90 7.47
N SER A 517 17.10 14.14 7.41
CA SER A 517 16.24 15.33 7.33
C SER A 517 15.35 15.37 6.08
N GLU A 518 15.81 14.84 4.95
CA GLU A 518 15.03 14.75 3.72
C GLU A 518 14.06 13.58 3.76
N LEU A 519 14.44 12.46 4.38
CA LEU A 519 13.55 11.34 4.63
C LEU A 519 12.37 11.73 5.55
N MET A 520 12.63 12.50 6.60
CA MET A 520 11.59 13.05 7.48
C MET A 520 10.66 14.04 6.76
N ALA A 521 11.20 14.84 5.84
CA ALA A 521 10.49 15.90 5.13
C ALA A 521 9.86 15.43 3.80
N MET A 522 9.74 14.12 3.58
CA MET A 522 9.19 13.60 2.32
C MET A 522 7.76 14.11 2.08
N PRO A 523 7.46 14.57 0.85
CA PRO A 523 6.09 14.98 0.51
C PRO A 523 5.13 13.77 0.47
N PRO A 524 3.83 13.97 0.72
CA PRO A 524 2.82 12.93 0.55
C PRO A 524 2.84 12.31 -0.85
N ASN A 525 2.44 11.05 -0.94
CA ASN A 525 2.45 10.26 -2.17
C ASN A 525 3.86 10.14 -2.80
N ARG A 526 4.87 10.00 -1.96
CA ARG A 526 6.23 9.65 -2.35
C ARG A 526 6.70 8.44 -1.58
N ALA A 527 7.50 7.60 -2.20
CA ALA A 527 8.15 6.49 -1.53
C ALA A 527 9.56 6.25 -2.06
N TRP A 528 10.46 5.89 -1.15
CA TRP A 528 11.67 5.16 -1.49
C TRP A 528 11.35 3.68 -1.56
N VAL A 529 11.71 3.07 -2.66
CA VAL A 529 11.44 1.65 -2.90
C VAL A 529 12.78 0.92 -3.08
N PHE A 530 12.89 -0.18 -2.35
CA PHE A 530 14.04 -1.08 -2.34
C PHE A 530 13.57 -2.45 -2.85
N ALA A 531 14.19 -2.97 -3.87
CA ALA A 531 13.90 -4.30 -4.40
C ALA A 531 15.19 -5.08 -4.60
N SER A 532 15.12 -6.40 -4.47
CA SER A 532 16.26 -7.26 -4.70
C SER A 532 16.76 -7.13 -6.14
N GLY A 533 18.06 -6.91 -6.33
CA GLY A 533 18.69 -6.76 -7.64
C GLY A 533 18.53 -5.38 -8.29
N ALA A 534 18.05 -4.37 -7.56
CA ALA A 534 17.94 -3.00 -8.05
C ALA A 534 18.40 -1.98 -7.00
N PRO A 535 19.02 -0.85 -7.41
CA PRO A 535 19.28 0.27 -6.51
C PRO A 535 17.97 0.90 -6.01
N ALA A 536 18.06 1.64 -4.89
CA ALA A 536 16.91 2.35 -4.33
C ALA A 536 16.32 3.35 -5.34
N VAL A 537 15.02 3.32 -5.54
CA VAL A 537 14.31 4.18 -6.48
C VAL A 537 13.29 5.07 -5.78
N TYR A 538 13.24 6.33 -6.19
CA TYR A 538 12.28 7.30 -5.67
C TYR A 538 11.06 7.38 -6.57
N VAL A 539 9.90 7.05 -6.03
CA VAL A 539 8.64 6.95 -6.78
C VAL A 539 7.58 7.93 -6.27
N ARG A 540 6.67 8.28 -7.13
CA ARG A 540 5.37 8.84 -6.78
C ARG A 540 4.37 7.69 -6.72
N THR A 541 3.83 7.41 -5.56
CA THR A 541 2.68 6.52 -5.42
C THR A 541 1.46 7.22 -6.02
N VAL A 542 0.68 6.51 -6.84
CA VAL A 542 -0.39 7.11 -7.64
C VAL A 542 -1.73 6.82 -6.99
N PRO A 543 -2.47 7.84 -6.51
CA PRO A 543 -3.80 7.65 -5.96
C PRO A 543 -4.74 6.98 -6.97
N TYR A 544 -5.62 6.09 -6.51
CA TYR A 544 -6.50 5.28 -7.36
C TYR A 544 -7.37 6.13 -8.31
N TRP A 545 -7.81 7.32 -7.89
CA TRP A 545 -8.62 8.21 -8.73
C TRP A 545 -7.84 8.82 -9.91
N GLU A 546 -6.51 8.83 -9.87
CA GLU A 546 -5.68 9.22 -11.00
C GLU A 546 -5.47 8.06 -12.00
N ILE A 547 -5.62 6.81 -11.55
CA ILE A 547 -5.47 5.62 -12.39
C ILE A 547 -6.73 5.38 -13.23
N LYS A 548 -7.92 5.55 -12.64
CA LYS A 548 -9.22 5.38 -13.31
C LYS A 548 -9.49 6.35 -14.48
N LYS A 549 -8.67 7.37 -14.66
CA LYS A 549 -8.80 8.37 -15.75
C LYS A 549 -8.08 7.98 -17.04
N ARG A 550 -7.68 6.73 -17.17
CA ARG A 550 -7.14 6.15 -18.40
C ARG A 550 -8.13 5.15 -18.99
#